data_db9be07ec9bb85a9260eb640a26ad5a6
#
_entry.id   db9be07ec9bb85a9260eb640a26ad5a6
#
_cell.length_a   1.000
_cell.length_b   1.000
_cell.length_c   1.000
_cell.angle_alpha   90.00
_cell.angle_beta   90.00
_cell.angle_gamma   90.00
#
_symmetry.space_group_name_H-M   'P 1'
#
loop_
_entity.id
_entity.type
_entity.pdbx_description
1 polymer ?
#
loop_
_entity_poly.entity_id
_entity_poly.type
_entity_poly.pdbx_seq_one_letter_code
_entity_poly.pdbx_strand_id
1 'polypeptide(L)'
;MKRLMLTLAFVAAAAGTPAFGQQSTGVRVEFQGPGGHSFGAYGRVSALHAAARTVILLQKALPAGSYQITNLTGGNSVNAIASDGIIELKLTARNAKAYDALVAAVTKAAADGAAEENAFRGVKPGDLTAGAPATVRSIVTRF
;
A
#
# COMPACT_ATOMS: atom_id res chain seq x y z
N MET A 1 -11.56 31.10 71.23
CA MET A 1 -12.14 30.24 70.18
C MET A 1 -11.19 30.14 69.03
N LYS A 2 -10.42 29.06 68.96
CA LYS A 2 -9.45 28.80 67.84
C LYS A 2 -10.13 27.97 66.76
N ARG A 3 -10.32 28.52 65.58
CA ARG A 3 -10.85 27.80 64.45
C ARG A 3 -9.70 27.01 63.76
N LEU A 4 -9.81 25.70 63.75
CA LEU A 4 -8.92 24.78 63.08
C LEU A 4 -9.35 24.68 61.57
N MET A 5 -8.57 25.21 60.69
CA MET A 5 -8.78 25.01 59.23
C MET A 5 -8.15 23.69 58.81
N LEU A 6 -9.01 22.75 58.40
CA LEU A 6 -8.59 21.48 57.83
C LEU A 6 -8.39 21.66 56.32
N THR A 7 -7.14 21.66 55.89
CA THR A 7 -6.80 21.73 54.44
C THR A 7 -6.85 20.33 53.87
N LEU A 8 -7.85 20.06 53.03
CA LEU A 8 -7.97 18.80 52.27
C LEU A 8 -7.06 18.88 51.06
N ALA A 9 -5.95 18.14 51.06
CA ALA A 9 -5.08 18.00 49.91
C ALA A 9 -5.68 16.97 48.93
N PHE A 10 -6.12 17.43 47.76
CA PHE A 10 -6.56 16.58 46.69
C PHE A 10 -5.31 16.06 45.93
N VAL A 11 -4.95 14.79 46.13
CA VAL A 11 -3.94 14.11 45.31
C VAL A 11 -4.64 13.65 44.03
N ALA A 12 -4.43 14.39 42.94
CA ALA A 12 -4.82 13.95 41.62
C ALA A 12 -3.87 12.85 41.17
N ALA A 13 -4.32 11.59 41.25
CA ALA A 13 -3.64 10.49 40.63
C ALA A 13 -3.76 10.67 39.08
N ALA A 14 -2.67 11.12 38.44
CA ALA A 14 -2.54 11.07 37.00
C ALA A 14 -2.47 9.60 36.61
N ALA A 15 -3.60 9.02 36.16
CA ALA A 15 -3.62 7.75 35.46
C ALA A 15 -2.89 7.97 34.14
N GLY A 16 -1.60 7.62 34.10
CA GLY A 16 -0.82 7.56 32.88
C GLY A 16 -1.50 6.59 31.93
N THR A 17 -2.11 7.10 30.87
CA THR A 17 -2.51 6.28 29.74
C THR A 17 -1.24 5.61 29.21
N PRO A 18 -1.21 4.26 29.07
CA PRO A 18 -0.07 3.60 28.45
C PRO A 18 0.10 4.20 27.06
N ALA A 19 1.28 4.78 26.82
CA ALA A 19 1.68 5.20 25.48
C ALA A 19 1.80 3.92 24.64
N PHE A 20 0.74 3.55 23.93
CA PHE A 20 0.82 2.55 22.88
C PHE A 20 1.76 3.11 21.83
N GLY A 21 2.99 2.58 21.80
CA GLY A 21 3.99 2.98 20.83
C GLY A 21 3.40 2.89 19.43
N GLN A 22 3.49 3.97 18.69
CA GLN A 22 3.06 4.04 17.30
C GLN A 22 3.85 2.99 16.50
N GLN A 23 3.18 1.93 16.07
CA GLN A 23 3.82 0.83 15.36
C GLN A 23 3.93 1.21 13.89
N SER A 24 5.17 1.27 13.39
CA SER A 24 5.47 1.50 11.99
C SER A 24 6.04 0.22 11.40
N THR A 25 5.39 -0.32 10.39
CA THR A 25 5.79 -1.56 9.72
C THR A 25 5.72 -1.38 8.21
N GLY A 26 6.65 -2.03 7.52
CA GLY A 26 6.77 -1.98 6.08
C GLY A 26 5.74 -2.88 5.38
N VAL A 27 5.24 -2.40 4.24
CA VAL A 27 4.43 -3.19 3.30
C VAL A 27 5.01 -3.03 1.91
N ARG A 28 5.19 -4.14 1.22
CA ARG A 28 5.63 -4.18 -0.16
C ARG A 28 4.51 -4.72 -1.03
N VAL A 29 4.23 -4.02 -2.12
CA VAL A 29 3.32 -4.45 -3.18
C VAL A 29 4.16 -4.72 -4.42
N GLU A 30 4.08 -5.94 -4.94
CA GLU A 30 4.72 -6.35 -6.18
C GLU A 30 3.66 -6.55 -7.25
N PHE A 31 3.91 -6.03 -8.43
CA PHE A 31 3.12 -6.26 -9.63
C PHE A 31 3.92 -7.11 -10.60
N GLN A 32 3.29 -8.12 -11.19
CA GLN A 32 3.90 -9.03 -12.14
C GLN A 32 3.04 -9.09 -13.39
N GLY A 33 3.62 -8.83 -14.53
CA GLY A 33 2.98 -8.85 -15.84
C GLY A 33 3.84 -9.58 -16.88
N PRO A 34 3.35 -9.75 -18.10
CA PRO A 34 4.05 -10.50 -19.16
C PRO A 34 5.31 -9.81 -19.65
N GLY A 35 5.40 -8.47 -19.54
CA GLY A 35 6.49 -7.71 -20.11
C GLY A 35 6.58 -7.82 -21.65
N GLY A 36 7.72 -7.42 -22.17
CA GLY A 36 8.04 -7.57 -23.59
C GLY A 36 8.79 -6.37 -24.18
N HIS A 37 9.33 -6.55 -25.38
CA HIS A 37 9.96 -5.46 -26.11
C HIS A 37 8.90 -4.45 -26.56
N SER A 38 9.12 -3.15 -26.33
CA SER A 38 8.12 -2.09 -26.56
C SER A 38 7.57 -2.04 -27.98
N PHE A 39 8.37 -2.34 -28.99
CA PHE A 39 7.93 -2.40 -30.40
C PHE A 39 7.08 -3.64 -30.68
N GLY A 40 7.60 -4.86 -30.37
CA GLY A 40 6.93 -6.12 -30.72
C GLY A 40 5.80 -6.51 -29.75
N ALA A 41 5.74 -5.89 -28.57
CA ALA A 41 4.74 -6.15 -27.54
C ALA A 41 3.89 -4.91 -27.21
N TYR A 42 3.84 -3.94 -28.13
CA TYR A 42 3.06 -2.72 -27.93
C TYR A 42 1.61 -3.04 -27.56
N GLY A 43 1.10 -2.31 -26.55
CA GLY A 43 -0.27 -2.51 -26.07
C GLY A 43 -0.44 -3.55 -24.95
N ARG A 44 0.59 -4.34 -24.61
CA ARG A 44 0.52 -5.23 -23.46
C ARG A 44 0.40 -4.46 -22.14
N VAL A 45 -0.11 -5.13 -21.10
CA VAL A 45 -0.14 -4.59 -19.72
C VAL A 45 1.26 -4.27 -19.22
N SER A 46 1.38 -3.22 -18.46
CA SER A 46 2.62 -2.82 -17.79
C SER A 46 2.44 -2.93 -16.27
N ALA A 47 3.30 -3.71 -15.63
CA ALA A 47 3.30 -3.84 -14.17
C ALA A 47 3.59 -2.49 -13.47
N LEU A 48 4.45 -1.64 -14.06
CA LEU A 48 4.71 -0.29 -13.54
C LEU A 48 3.49 0.64 -13.68
N HIS A 49 2.69 0.51 -14.77
CA HIS A 49 1.44 1.27 -14.88
C HIS A 49 0.41 0.83 -13.84
N ALA A 50 0.31 -0.47 -13.54
CA ALA A 50 -0.54 -0.96 -12.44
C ALA A 50 -0.09 -0.40 -11.09
N ALA A 51 1.22 -0.33 -10.83
CA ALA A 51 1.77 0.31 -9.64
C ALA A 51 1.41 1.81 -9.57
N ALA A 52 1.55 2.54 -10.67
CA ALA A 52 1.20 3.97 -10.72
C ALA A 52 -0.31 4.21 -10.46
N ARG A 53 -1.20 3.40 -11.04
CA ARG A 53 -2.65 3.44 -10.74
C ARG A 53 -2.92 3.18 -9.26
N THR A 54 -2.24 2.20 -8.70
CA THR A 54 -2.34 1.87 -7.26
C THR A 54 -1.94 3.05 -6.37
N VAL A 55 -0.89 3.80 -6.70
CA VAL A 55 -0.51 5.00 -5.95
C VAL A 55 -1.65 6.02 -5.88
N ILE A 56 -2.36 6.24 -6.99
CA ILE A 56 -3.52 7.14 -7.04
C ILE A 56 -4.66 6.62 -6.17
N LEU A 57 -4.91 5.31 -6.17
CA LEU A 57 -5.93 4.67 -5.35
C LEU A 57 -5.56 4.73 -3.86
N LEU A 58 -4.29 4.54 -3.49
CA LEU A 58 -3.81 4.67 -2.11
C LEU A 58 -4.02 6.08 -1.56
N GLN A 59 -3.77 7.12 -2.36
CA GLN A 59 -4.02 8.51 -1.97
C GLN A 59 -5.49 8.79 -1.64
N LYS A 60 -6.41 8.06 -2.27
CA LYS A 60 -7.85 8.17 -2.02
C LYS A 60 -8.32 7.31 -0.84
N ALA A 61 -7.69 6.14 -0.64
CA ALA A 61 -8.13 5.12 0.30
C ALA A 61 -7.53 5.29 1.70
N LEU A 62 -6.30 5.81 1.81
CA LEU A 62 -5.58 5.88 3.06
C LEU A 62 -5.66 7.28 3.68
N PRO A 63 -5.89 7.38 5.01
CA PRO A 63 -5.86 8.66 5.71
C PRO A 63 -4.50 9.35 5.60
N ALA A 64 -4.51 10.67 5.46
CA ALA A 64 -3.29 11.47 5.48
C ALA A 64 -2.50 11.21 6.77
N GLY A 65 -1.17 11.02 6.65
CA GLY A 65 -0.27 10.75 7.77
C GLY A 65 -0.26 9.28 8.25
N SER A 66 -1.14 8.40 7.73
CA SER A 66 -1.13 6.98 8.08
C SER A 66 -0.17 6.15 7.21
N TYR A 67 0.39 6.72 6.17
CA TYR A 67 1.31 6.04 5.27
C TYR A 67 2.33 6.98 4.65
N GLN A 68 3.43 6.39 4.20
CA GLN A 68 4.45 7.02 3.39
C GLN A 68 4.88 6.03 2.30
N ILE A 69 4.85 6.45 1.04
CA ILE A 69 5.47 5.68 -0.05
C ILE A 69 6.97 5.96 0.00
N THR A 70 7.75 4.92 0.25
CA THR A 70 9.22 5.00 0.37
C THR A 70 9.92 4.61 -0.91
N ASN A 71 9.26 3.82 -1.77
CA ASN A 71 9.79 3.41 -3.06
C ASN A 71 8.66 3.19 -4.06
N LEU A 72 8.90 3.59 -5.31
CA LEU A 72 8.10 3.24 -6.49
C LEU A 72 9.08 2.98 -7.63
N THR A 73 9.16 1.75 -8.08
CA THR A 73 10.09 1.36 -9.14
C THR A 73 9.51 0.25 -10.01
N GLY A 74 10.11 0.01 -11.16
CA GLY A 74 9.76 -1.07 -12.07
C GLY A 74 10.35 -0.86 -13.45
N GLY A 75 10.42 -1.98 -14.20
CA GLY A 75 11.05 -1.99 -15.50
C GLY A 75 12.58 -1.93 -15.43
N ASN A 76 13.22 -2.51 -16.42
CA ASN A 76 14.68 -2.68 -16.45
C ASN A 76 15.33 -2.11 -17.73
N SER A 77 14.55 -1.57 -18.65
CA SER A 77 15.04 -1.07 -19.93
C SER A 77 14.11 -0.03 -20.54
N VAL A 78 14.69 0.96 -21.21
CA VAL A 78 13.96 2.05 -21.90
C VAL A 78 13.09 1.56 -23.07
N ASN A 79 13.40 0.37 -23.60
CA ASN A 79 12.68 -0.24 -24.73
C ASN A 79 11.90 -1.50 -24.30
N ALA A 80 11.58 -1.67 -23.02
CA ALA A 80 10.78 -2.76 -22.51
C ALA A 80 9.47 -2.26 -21.92
N ILE A 81 8.41 -3.06 -22.06
CA ILE A 81 7.21 -2.95 -21.23
C ILE A 81 7.54 -3.60 -19.90
N ALA A 82 7.33 -2.91 -18.81
CA ALA A 82 7.69 -3.38 -17.49
C ALA A 82 6.93 -4.67 -17.13
N SER A 83 7.67 -5.74 -16.86
CA SER A 83 7.14 -7.00 -16.31
C SER A 83 6.98 -6.97 -14.79
N ASP A 84 7.63 -6.03 -14.14
CA ASP A 84 7.64 -5.81 -12.71
C ASP A 84 7.24 -4.37 -12.36
N GLY A 85 6.65 -4.21 -11.19
CA GLY A 85 6.38 -2.92 -10.56
C GLY A 85 6.37 -3.11 -9.06
N ILE A 86 6.98 -2.21 -8.30
CA ILE A 86 7.14 -2.33 -6.86
C ILE A 86 6.73 -1.02 -6.20
N ILE A 87 5.90 -1.13 -5.17
CA ILE A 87 5.62 -0.05 -4.23
C ILE A 87 6.05 -0.52 -2.84
N GLU A 88 6.85 0.27 -2.15
CA GLU A 88 7.14 0.06 -0.73
C GLU A 88 6.51 1.19 0.08
N LEU A 89 5.83 0.81 1.15
CA LEU A 89 5.13 1.72 2.04
C LEU A 89 5.59 1.49 3.48
N LYS A 90 5.67 2.57 4.21
CA LYS A 90 5.70 2.57 5.66
C LYS A 90 4.31 2.95 6.14
N LEU A 91 3.65 2.06 6.90
CA LEU A 91 2.35 2.31 7.49
C LEU A 91 2.51 2.72 8.95
N THR A 92 1.71 3.67 9.39
CA THR A 92 1.71 4.18 10.76
C THR A 92 0.32 4.01 11.36
N ALA A 93 0.21 3.21 12.41
CA ALA A 93 -1.05 2.89 13.07
C ALA A 93 -0.92 2.95 14.59
N ARG A 94 -2.03 3.29 15.27
CA ARG A 94 -2.10 3.38 16.73
C ARG A 94 -2.18 2.02 17.44
N ASN A 95 -2.54 0.96 16.74
CA ASN A 95 -2.65 -0.41 17.25
C ASN A 95 -2.71 -1.42 16.10
N ALA A 96 -2.60 -2.72 16.42
CA ALA A 96 -2.60 -3.81 15.46
C ALA A 96 -3.87 -3.84 14.57
N LYS A 97 -5.06 -3.64 15.16
CA LYS A 97 -6.32 -3.61 14.40
C LYS A 97 -6.34 -2.50 13.35
N ALA A 98 -5.87 -1.30 13.71
CA ALA A 98 -5.76 -0.19 12.77
C ALA A 98 -4.72 -0.48 11.69
N TYR A 99 -3.59 -1.12 12.05
CA TYR A 99 -2.59 -1.56 11.08
C TYR A 99 -3.16 -2.58 10.07
N ASP A 100 -3.87 -3.59 10.55
CA ASP A 100 -4.50 -4.58 9.67
C ASP A 100 -5.53 -3.96 8.73
N ALA A 101 -6.27 -2.95 9.18
CA ALA A 101 -7.19 -2.20 8.34
C ALA A 101 -6.47 -1.43 7.23
N LEU A 102 -5.31 -0.80 7.54
CA LEU A 102 -4.49 -0.14 6.53
C LEU A 102 -3.93 -1.15 5.51
N VAL A 103 -3.43 -2.31 5.97
CA VAL A 103 -2.95 -3.37 5.06
C VAL A 103 -4.06 -3.89 4.16
N ALA A 104 -5.27 -4.08 4.69
CA ALA A 104 -6.42 -4.48 3.87
C ALA A 104 -6.75 -3.44 2.79
N ALA A 105 -6.69 -2.14 3.13
CA ALA A 105 -6.89 -1.07 2.17
C ALA A 105 -5.79 -1.03 1.10
N VAL A 106 -4.52 -1.26 1.48
CA VAL A 106 -3.39 -1.39 0.52
C VAL A 106 -3.63 -2.58 -0.41
N THR A 107 -4.03 -3.74 0.14
CA THR A 107 -4.28 -4.95 -0.64
C THR A 107 -5.41 -4.72 -1.67
N LYS A 108 -6.48 -4.07 -1.23
CA LYS A 108 -7.57 -3.72 -2.15
C LYS A 108 -7.12 -2.76 -3.25
N ALA A 109 -6.43 -1.69 -2.90
CA ALA A 109 -5.93 -0.72 -3.87
C ALA A 109 -4.96 -1.35 -4.88
N ALA A 110 -4.13 -2.30 -4.45
CA ALA A 110 -3.23 -3.05 -5.33
C ALA A 110 -3.99 -3.94 -6.32
N ALA A 111 -5.01 -4.63 -5.84
CA ALA A 111 -5.86 -5.47 -6.70
C ALA A 111 -6.64 -4.60 -7.71
N ASP A 112 -7.21 -3.48 -7.25
CA ASP A 112 -7.95 -2.55 -8.11
C ASP A 112 -7.02 -1.93 -9.18
N GLY A 113 -5.79 -1.51 -8.81
CA GLY A 113 -4.83 -0.95 -9.75
C GLY A 113 -4.38 -1.95 -10.83
N ALA A 114 -4.21 -3.22 -10.46
CA ALA A 114 -3.98 -4.30 -11.42
C ALA A 114 -5.19 -4.51 -12.34
N ALA A 115 -6.40 -4.52 -11.78
CA ALA A 115 -7.63 -4.66 -12.54
C ALA A 115 -7.86 -3.50 -13.52
N GLU A 116 -7.61 -2.25 -13.10
CA GLU A 116 -7.70 -1.08 -13.97
C GLU A 116 -6.71 -1.14 -15.13
N GLU A 117 -5.45 -1.59 -14.92
CA GLU A 117 -4.49 -1.76 -16.00
C GLU A 117 -4.93 -2.86 -16.96
N ASN A 118 -5.40 -4.01 -16.44
CA ASN A 118 -5.93 -5.10 -17.25
C ASN A 118 -7.12 -4.64 -18.12
N ALA A 119 -8.08 -3.93 -17.51
CA ALA A 119 -9.25 -3.40 -18.20
C ALA A 119 -8.86 -2.38 -19.28
N PHE A 120 -7.91 -1.48 -18.98
CA PHE A 120 -7.40 -0.50 -19.93
C PHE A 120 -6.78 -1.16 -21.15
N ARG A 121 -6.12 -2.33 -20.99
CA ARG A 121 -5.53 -3.11 -22.06
C ARG A 121 -6.48 -4.12 -22.69
N GLY A 122 -7.71 -4.24 -22.20
CA GLY A 122 -8.72 -5.17 -22.72
C GLY A 122 -8.39 -6.64 -22.49
N VAL A 123 -7.58 -6.96 -21.46
CA VAL A 123 -7.23 -8.35 -21.12
C VAL A 123 -7.97 -8.82 -19.88
N LYS A 124 -8.23 -10.12 -19.80
CA LYS A 124 -8.95 -10.77 -18.70
C LYS A 124 -8.23 -12.05 -18.24
N PRO A 125 -8.54 -12.56 -17.04
CA PRO A 125 -8.02 -13.83 -16.55
C PRO A 125 -8.24 -14.95 -17.59
N GLY A 126 -7.17 -15.71 -17.86
CA GLY A 126 -7.15 -16.78 -18.87
C GLY A 126 -6.60 -16.35 -20.23
N ASP A 127 -6.54 -15.06 -20.52
CA ASP A 127 -5.87 -14.60 -21.73
C ASP A 127 -4.36 -14.85 -21.66
N LEU A 128 -3.78 -15.24 -22.80
CA LEU A 128 -2.34 -15.52 -22.92
C LEU A 128 -1.69 -14.58 -23.94
N THR A 129 -0.43 -14.26 -23.67
CA THR A 129 0.46 -13.57 -24.62
C THR A 129 1.81 -14.25 -24.63
N ALA A 130 2.28 -14.69 -25.79
CA ALA A 130 3.52 -15.46 -25.93
C ALA A 130 3.64 -16.64 -24.96
N GLY A 131 2.52 -17.34 -24.67
CA GLY A 131 2.45 -18.49 -23.77
C GLY A 131 2.42 -18.16 -22.27
N ALA A 132 2.46 -16.88 -21.88
CA ALA A 132 2.35 -16.42 -20.49
C ALA A 132 0.98 -15.73 -20.23
N PRO A 133 0.52 -15.62 -18.98
CA PRO A 133 -0.66 -14.83 -18.64
C PRO A 133 -0.55 -13.40 -19.18
N ALA A 134 -1.58 -12.95 -19.91
CA ALA A 134 -1.60 -11.60 -20.48
C ALA A 134 -1.90 -10.52 -19.44
N THR A 135 -2.42 -10.90 -18.25
CA THR A 135 -2.81 -9.98 -17.17
C THR A 135 -1.64 -9.63 -16.25
N VAL A 136 -1.72 -8.45 -15.64
CA VAL A 136 -0.91 -8.12 -14.46
C VAL A 136 -1.65 -8.54 -13.19
N ARG A 137 -0.90 -8.99 -12.19
CA ARG A 137 -1.37 -9.34 -10.84
C ARG A 137 -0.56 -8.61 -9.79
N SER A 138 -1.12 -8.45 -8.59
CA SER A 138 -0.45 -7.87 -7.43
C SER A 138 -0.25 -8.90 -6.32
N ILE A 139 0.83 -8.75 -5.56
CA ILE A 139 1.17 -9.53 -4.37
C ILE A 139 1.54 -8.54 -3.27
N VAL A 140 0.96 -8.69 -2.07
CA VAL A 140 1.23 -7.82 -0.93
C VAL A 140 1.92 -8.60 0.17
N THR A 141 3.05 -8.11 0.66
CA THR A 141 3.83 -8.69 1.76
C THR A 141 4.12 -7.65 2.83
N ARG A 142 4.22 -8.11 4.09
CA ARG A 142 4.63 -7.29 5.25
C ARG A 142 6.09 -7.57 5.59
N PHE A 143 6.84 -6.56 6.02
CA PHE A 143 8.24 -6.70 6.45
C PHE A 143 8.61 -5.71 7.55
#